data_7053543279ff419f68d3cd780e2702ce
#
_entry.id   7053543279ff419f68d3cd780e2702ce
#
_cell.length_a   1.000
_cell.length_b   1.000
_cell.length_c   1.000
_cell.angle_alpha   90.00
_cell.angle_beta   90.00
_cell.angle_gamma   90.00
#
_symmetry.space_group_name_H-M   'P 1'
#
loop_
_entity.id
_entity.type
_entity.pdbx_description
1 polymer ?
#
loop_
_entity_poly.entity_id
_entity_poly.type
_entity_poly.pdbx_seq_one_letter_code
_entity_poly.pdbx_strand_id
1 'polypeptide(L)'
;LIELGTGTSGSPSGDMGLVLERGSDSNIFIGFDESEDRFVVRAGTFTGASSGDLSYTSSPAIDLGDIYTTRLITNEVIERADVKADVLNASTHNINLEDNAVHFYTSDATGAWTWNLRGSSTLALNTMLANNQSLTIALITTQGGSPHAVNQVAIDGTNQTVKWLGGTAPAGTTGLDVYSLTII
;
A
#
# COMPACT_ATOMS: atom_id res chain seq x y z
N LEU A 1 -11.02 -30.47 -10.54
CA LEU A 1 -9.59 -30.24 -10.55
C LEU A 1 -9.09 -30.31 -11.99
N ILE A 2 -8.31 -29.33 -12.41
CA ILE A 2 -7.63 -29.33 -13.72
C ILE A 2 -6.17 -29.60 -13.42
N GLU A 3 -5.58 -30.60 -14.07
CA GLU A 3 -4.15 -30.90 -14.02
C GLU A 3 -3.52 -30.48 -15.35
N LEU A 4 -2.47 -29.67 -15.28
CA LEU A 4 -1.68 -29.24 -16.42
C LEU A 4 -0.38 -30.01 -16.46
N GLY A 5 0.12 -30.36 -17.66
CA GLY A 5 1.34 -31.13 -17.82
C GLY A 5 1.24 -32.62 -17.46
N THR A 6 0.02 -33.19 -17.50
CA THR A 6 -0.18 -34.64 -17.25
C THR A 6 0.70 -35.50 -18.18
N GLY A 7 1.45 -36.41 -17.60
CA GLY A 7 2.35 -37.32 -18.34
C GLY A 7 3.72 -36.73 -18.67
N THR A 8 4.04 -35.52 -18.22
CA THR A 8 5.39 -34.95 -18.33
C THR A 8 6.36 -35.76 -17.50
N SER A 9 7.52 -36.08 -18.05
CA SER A 9 8.60 -36.83 -17.36
C SER A 9 9.96 -36.21 -17.69
N GLY A 10 10.92 -36.35 -16.78
CA GLY A 10 12.24 -35.74 -16.89
C GLY A 10 12.28 -34.31 -16.35
N SER A 11 13.27 -33.53 -16.74
CA SER A 11 13.36 -32.12 -16.35
C SER A 11 12.30 -31.30 -17.08
N PRO A 12 11.58 -30.42 -16.38
CA PRO A 12 10.63 -29.48 -17.01
C PRO A 12 11.33 -28.62 -18.08
N SER A 13 10.68 -28.37 -19.18
CA SER A 13 11.28 -27.65 -20.29
C SER A 13 10.30 -26.75 -21.06
N GLY A 14 9.12 -26.55 -20.54
CA GLY A 14 8.12 -25.72 -21.18
C GLY A 14 7.12 -25.19 -20.19
N ASP A 15 6.68 -23.97 -20.40
CA ASP A 15 5.74 -23.27 -19.57
C ASP A 15 4.40 -23.99 -19.51
N MET A 16 3.81 -24.00 -18.33
CA MET A 16 2.51 -24.66 -18.07
C MET A 16 1.53 -23.66 -17.46
N GLY A 17 0.40 -23.48 -18.12
CA GLY A 17 -0.60 -22.54 -17.62
C GLY A 17 -1.84 -22.41 -18.48
N LEU A 18 -2.52 -21.30 -18.30
CA LEU A 18 -3.72 -20.91 -19.03
C LEU A 18 -3.39 -19.70 -19.91
N VAL A 19 -3.92 -19.70 -21.12
CA VAL A 19 -3.86 -18.55 -22.03
C VAL A 19 -5.27 -17.94 -22.13
N LEU A 20 -5.35 -16.65 -21.84
CA LEU A 20 -6.55 -15.85 -22.06
C LEU A 20 -6.35 -15.09 -23.38
N GLU A 21 -7.10 -15.51 -24.41
CA GLU A 21 -7.06 -14.83 -25.71
C GLU A 21 -7.90 -13.55 -25.68
N ARG A 22 -7.34 -12.43 -26.18
CA ARG A 22 -7.90 -11.09 -26.07
C ARG A 22 -8.13 -10.41 -27.43
N GLY A 23 -8.33 -11.20 -28.46
CA GLY A 23 -8.58 -10.69 -29.81
C GLY A 23 -7.36 -10.01 -30.43
N SER A 24 -7.44 -8.69 -30.67
CA SER A 24 -6.33 -7.91 -31.25
C SER A 24 -5.25 -7.49 -30.24
N ASP A 25 -5.53 -7.62 -28.95
CA ASP A 25 -4.59 -7.28 -27.90
C ASP A 25 -3.67 -8.47 -27.56
N SER A 26 -2.55 -8.19 -26.90
CA SER A 26 -1.68 -9.24 -26.37
C SER A 26 -2.42 -10.18 -25.44
N ASN A 27 -2.27 -11.47 -25.63
CA ASN A 27 -2.87 -12.50 -24.80
C ASN A 27 -2.22 -12.54 -23.42
N ILE A 28 -2.93 -13.03 -22.42
CA ILE A 28 -2.43 -13.18 -21.04
C ILE A 28 -2.14 -14.64 -20.76
N PHE A 29 -0.95 -14.94 -20.28
CA PHE A 29 -0.57 -16.22 -19.69
C PHE A 29 -0.63 -16.14 -18.17
N ILE A 30 -1.20 -17.14 -17.56
CA ILE A 30 -1.24 -17.33 -16.11
C ILE A 30 -0.73 -18.75 -15.84
N GLY A 31 0.47 -18.89 -15.29
CA GLY A 31 1.06 -20.20 -15.15
C GLY A 31 2.44 -20.21 -14.53
N PHE A 32 3.14 -21.32 -14.70
CA PHE A 32 4.50 -21.52 -14.25
C PHE A 32 5.47 -21.38 -15.43
N ASP A 33 6.43 -20.48 -15.29
CA ASP A 33 7.51 -20.22 -16.23
C ASP A 33 8.70 -21.07 -15.83
N GLU A 34 9.01 -22.08 -16.64
CA GLU A 34 10.07 -23.05 -16.34
C GLU A 34 11.46 -22.44 -16.51
N SER A 35 11.62 -21.45 -17.38
CA SER A 35 12.91 -20.77 -17.59
C SER A 35 13.29 -19.85 -16.43
N GLU A 36 12.30 -19.27 -15.74
CA GLU A 36 12.47 -18.37 -14.60
C GLU A 36 12.19 -19.06 -13.25
N ASP A 37 11.74 -20.34 -13.26
CA ASP A 37 11.38 -21.16 -12.09
C ASP A 37 10.40 -20.44 -11.14
N ARG A 38 9.30 -19.89 -11.70
CA ARG A 38 8.32 -19.13 -10.92
C ARG A 38 6.92 -19.06 -11.54
N PHE A 39 5.92 -18.82 -10.70
CA PHE A 39 4.55 -18.54 -11.12
C PHE A 39 4.47 -17.10 -11.62
N VAL A 40 3.88 -16.92 -12.83
CA VAL A 40 3.82 -15.62 -13.51
C VAL A 40 2.43 -15.29 -14.04
N VAL A 41 2.16 -13.98 -14.19
CA VAL A 41 1.10 -13.43 -15.03
C VAL A 41 1.77 -12.51 -16.05
N ARG A 42 1.74 -12.89 -17.33
CA ARG A 42 2.50 -12.24 -18.41
C ARG A 42 1.61 -11.99 -19.63
N ALA A 43 1.96 -10.99 -20.40
CA ALA A 43 1.34 -10.70 -21.69
C ALA A 43 2.29 -11.01 -22.86
N GLY A 44 1.74 -11.46 -24.00
CA GLY A 44 2.52 -11.78 -25.18
C GLY A 44 1.66 -12.18 -26.38
N THR A 45 2.31 -12.61 -27.45
CA THR A 45 1.64 -13.01 -28.71
C THR A 45 1.35 -14.52 -28.79
N PHE A 46 1.63 -15.26 -27.73
CA PHE A 46 1.32 -16.69 -27.61
C PHE A 46 -0.18 -16.97 -27.67
N THR A 47 -0.54 -18.18 -28.05
CA THR A 47 -1.92 -18.70 -28.12
C THR A 47 -2.00 -20.01 -27.39
N GLY A 48 -3.21 -20.59 -27.29
CA GLY A 48 -3.40 -21.94 -26.74
C GLY A 48 -2.70 -23.05 -27.53
N ALA A 49 -2.16 -22.77 -28.73
CA ALA A 49 -1.35 -23.69 -29.53
C ALA A 49 0.17 -23.51 -29.31
N SER A 50 0.59 -22.50 -28.57
CA SER A 50 2.00 -22.26 -28.23
C SER A 50 2.50 -23.35 -27.29
N SER A 51 3.77 -23.71 -27.43
CA SER A 51 4.41 -24.76 -26.60
C SER A 51 5.85 -24.38 -26.32
N GLY A 52 6.43 -25.00 -25.27
CA GLY A 52 7.78 -24.73 -24.83
C GLY A 52 7.85 -23.48 -23.96
N ASP A 53 8.97 -22.81 -24.02
CA ASP A 53 9.25 -21.58 -23.29
C ASP A 53 8.60 -20.38 -24.02
N LEU A 54 7.70 -19.67 -23.34
CA LEU A 54 6.91 -18.58 -23.95
C LEU A 54 7.67 -17.26 -23.89
N SER A 55 7.57 -16.50 -24.98
CA SER A 55 8.14 -15.15 -25.03
C SER A 55 7.13 -14.11 -24.55
N TYR A 56 7.48 -13.35 -23.54
CA TYR A 56 6.64 -12.32 -22.93
C TYR A 56 7.02 -10.92 -23.41
N THR A 57 6.03 -10.04 -23.55
CA THR A 57 6.23 -8.64 -23.96
C THR A 57 6.04 -7.66 -22.80
N SER A 58 5.23 -8.02 -21.80
CA SER A 58 4.98 -7.18 -20.63
C SER A 58 4.39 -7.98 -19.47
N SER A 59 4.31 -7.35 -18.29
CA SER A 59 3.56 -7.83 -17.13
C SER A 59 2.33 -6.95 -16.96
N PRO A 60 1.11 -7.49 -17.03
CA PRO A 60 -0.10 -6.71 -16.75
C PRO A 60 -0.17 -6.34 -15.26
N ALA A 61 -0.93 -5.30 -14.96
CA ALA A 61 -1.31 -5.00 -13.59
C ALA A 61 -2.25 -6.10 -13.06
N ILE A 62 -2.08 -6.45 -11.79
CA ILE A 62 -2.97 -7.37 -11.07
C ILE A 62 -3.65 -6.57 -9.98
N ASP A 63 -4.99 -6.55 -9.99
CA ASP A 63 -5.79 -5.97 -8.92
C ASP A 63 -6.10 -7.08 -7.91
N LEU A 64 -5.55 -6.94 -6.72
CA LEU A 64 -5.73 -7.86 -5.61
C LEU A 64 -6.31 -7.10 -4.42
N GLY A 65 -7.15 -7.77 -3.63
CA GLY A 65 -7.50 -7.27 -2.31
C GLY A 65 -6.29 -7.36 -1.37
N ASP A 66 -6.36 -8.22 -0.36
CA ASP A 66 -5.23 -8.45 0.54
C ASP A 66 -4.20 -9.41 -0.07
N ILE A 67 -2.94 -9.18 0.23
CA ILE A 67 -1.84 -10.08 -0.10
C ILE A 67 -1.31 -10.72 1.18
N TYR A 68 -1.60 -12.01 1.39
CA TYR A 68 -1.09 -12.79 2.51
C TYR A 68 0.19 -13.50 2.12
N THR A 69 1.33 -13.08 2.64
CA THR A 69 2.64 -13.67 2.33
C THR A 69 3.54 -13.70 3.56
N THR A 70 4.43 -14.69 3.63
CA THR A 70 5.47 -14.76 4.67
C THR A 70 6.52 -13.66 4.50
N ARG A 71 6.82 -13.31 3.25
CA ARG A 71 7.78 -12.25 2.90
C ARG A 71 7.42 -11.64 1.56
N LEU A 72 7.32 -10.33 1.51
CA LEU A 72 7.15 -9.56 0.27
C LEU A 72 8.52 -8.98 -0.14
N ILE A 73 8.97 -9.28 -1.36
CA ILE A 73 10.18 -8.70 -1.96
C ILE A 73 9.73 -7.91 -3.18
N THR A 74 9.98 -6.61 -3.15
CA THR A 74 9.64 -5.68 -4.24
C THR A 74 10.84 -4.84 -4.59
N ASN A 75 10.96 -4.43 -5.85
CA ASN A 75 11.96 -3.44 -6.26
C ASN A 75 11.52 -2.02 -5.90
N GLU A 76 10.21 -1.77 -5.92
CA GLU A 76 9.61 -0.47 -5.65
C GLU A 76 8.20 -0.65 -5.09
N VAL A 77 7.80 0.23 -4.17
CA VAL A 77 6.43 0.38 -3.70
C VAL A 77 6.01 1.83 -3.94
N ILE A 78 4.97 2.04 -4.73
CA ILE A 78 4.36 3.35 -4.95
C ILE A 78 3.06 3.40 -4.15
N GLU A 79 3.05 4.17 -3.08
CA GLU A 79 1.87 4.41 -2.27
C GLU A 79 1.10 5.64 -2.78
N ARG A 80 -0.21 5.59 -2.67
CA ARG A 80 -1.04 6.77 -2.88
C ARG A 80 -1.00 7.64 -1.63
N ALA A 81 -0.88 8.96 -1.83
CA ALA A 81 -1.05 9.93 -0.76
C ALA A 81 -2.45 10.57 -0.81
N ASP A 82 -3.07 10.75 0.34
CA ASP A 82 -4.27 11.57 0.52
C ASP A 82 -3.83 13.04 0.64
N VAL A 83 -3.98 13.80 -0.43
CA VAL A 83 -3.57 15.21 -0.52
C VAL A 83 -4.77 16.11 -0.24
N LYS A 84 -4.72 16.86 0.85
CA LYS A 84 -5.81 17.72 1.35
C LYS A 84 -5.42 19.19 1.35
N ALA A 85 -6.34 20.05 0.91
CA ALA A 85 -6.23 21.50 1.08
C ALA A 85 -6.83 21.99 2.42
N ASP A 86 -7.21 21.07 3.31
CA ASP A 86 -7.77 21.41 4.62
C ASP A 86 -6.73 22.12 5.48
N VAL A 87 -7.17 23.11 6.24
CA VAL A 87 -6.33 23.84 7.17
C VAL A 87 -6.33 23.14 8.52
N LEU A 88 -5.14 22.75 8.99
CA LEU A 88 -4.97 22.27 10.36
C LEU A 88 -5.13 23.45 11.33
N ASN A 89 -6.07 23.36 12.24
CA ASN A 89 -6.41 24.39 13.22
C ASN A 89 -6.62 23.74 14.60
N ALA A 90 -6.99 24.52 15.61
CA ALA A 90 -7.21 24.04 16.97
C ALA A 90 -8.46 23.15 17.10
N SER A 91 -8.58 22.14 16.26
CA SER A 91 -9.66 21.13 16.27
C SER A 91 -9.13 19.72 16.09
N THR A 92 -10.04 18.74 16.08
CA THR A 92 -9.73 17.35 15.79
C THR A 92 -9.88 17.07 14.30
N HIS A 93 -8.82 16.54 13.69
CA HIS A 93 -8.79 16.12 12.29
C HIS A 93 -8.78 14.60 12.21
N ASN A 94 -9.79 14.04 11.56
CA ASN A 94 -9.91 12.61 11.39
C ASN A 94 -9.01 12.11 10.24
N ILE A 95 -8.20 11.12 10.52
CA ILE A 95 -7.31 10.45 9.57
C ILE A 95 -7.86 9.04 9.34
N ASN A 96 -8.36 8.78 8.12
CA ASN A 96 -8.87 7.47 7.73
C ASN A 96 -7.71 6.65 7.16
N LEU A 97 -7.32 5.58 7.84
CA LEU A 97 -6.16 4.76 7.48
C LEU A 97 -6.52 3.59 6.57
N GLU A 98 -7.81 3.31 6.36
CA GLU A 98 -8.29 2.35 5.37
C GLU A 98 -7.96 2.82 3.93
N ASP A 99 -7.97 4.14 3.71
CA ASP A 99 -7.76 4.70 2.38
C ASP A 99 -6.28 4.86 2.03
N ASN A 100 -5.46 5.38 2.96
CA ASN A 100 -4.06 5.72 2.71
C ASN A 100 -3.23 5.72 4.00
N ALA A 101 -1.95 5.35 3.88
CA ALA A 101 -0.97 5.49 4.97
C ALA A 101 -0.22 6.84 4.93
N VAL A 102 -0.30 7.58 3.82
CA VAL A 102 0.34 8.88 3.64
C VAL A 102 -0.72 9.96 3.48
N HIS A 103 -0.69 11.00 4.34
CA HIS A 103 -1.61 12.14 4.27
C HIS A 103 -0.80 13.43 4.21
N PHE A 104 -1.14 14.31 3.26
CA PHE A 104 -0.48 15.59 3.05
C PHE A 104 -1.46 16.77 3.10
N TYR A 105 -1.29 17.62 4.09
CA TYR A 105 -2.02 18.87 4.25
C TYR A 105 -1.25 20.02 3.59
N THR A 106 -1.77 20.54 2.50
CA THR A 106 -1.08 21.54 1.64
C THR A 106 -1.27 22.99 2.10
N SER A 107 -2.23 23.25 2.98
CA SER A 107 -2.49 24.59 3.52
C SER A 107 -1.72 24.82 4.81
N ASP A 108 -1.29 26.05 5.05
CA ASP A 108 -0.61 26.46 6.28
C ASP A 108 -1.48 26.18 7.51
N ALA A 109 -0.90 25.56 8.51
CA ALA A 109 -1.56 25.34 9.79
C ALA A 109 -1.78 26.67 10.51
N THR A 110 -2.96 26.85 11.14
CA THR A 110 -3.36 28.07 11.84
C THR A 110 -3.52 27.90 13.35
N GLY A 111 -3.32 26.71 13.87
CA GLY A 111 -3.37 26.40 15.30
C GLY A 111 -2.88 24.97 15.57
N ALA A 112 -2.52 24.68 16.81
CA ALA A 112 -2.17 23.32 17.22
C ALA A 112 -3.41 22.42 17.17
N TRP A 113 -3.26 21.19 16.66
CA TRP A 113 -4.36 20.30 16.32
C TRP A 113 -4.29 18.95 17.04
N THR A 114 -5.40 18.24 17.00
CA THR A 114 -5.47 16.82 17.38
C THR A 114 -5.65 15.97 16.15
N TRP A 115 -4.84 14.94 15.95
CA TRP A 115 -5.14 13.87 15.01
C TRP A 115 -5.95 12.77 15.68
N ASN A 116 -7.06 12.38 15.05
CA ASN A 116 -7.82 11.19 15.44
C ASN A 116 -7.64 10.12 14.37
N LEU A 117 -6.79 9.14 14.66
CA LEU A 117 -6.48 8.02 13.78
C LEU A 117 -7.61 6.99 13.91
N ARG A 118 -8.16 6.56 12.77
CA ARG A 118 -9.25 5.58 12.72
C ARG A 118 -9.18 4.78 11.42
N GLY A 119 -9.83 3.62 11.34
CA GLY A 119 -9.97 2.88 10.08
C GLY A 119 -10.69 3.75 9.05
N SER A 120 -11.96 4.09 9.31
CA SER A 120 -12.74 5.03 8.48
C SER A 120 -13.81 5.76 9.34
N SER A 121 -14.77 6.42 8.71
CA SER A 121 -15.90 7.03 9.45
C SER A 121 -16.80 5.99 10.13
N THR A 122 -16.76 4.73 9.70
CA THR A 122 -17.60 3.63 10.19
C THR A 122 -16.80 2.44 10.70
N LEU A 123 -15.48 2.43 10.50
CA LEU A 123 -14.59 1.34 10.90
C LEU A 123 -13.60 1.84 11.97
N ALA A 124 -13.62 1.24 13.14
CA ALA A 124 -12.63 1.51 14.16
C ALA A 124 -11.26 0.95 13.78
N LEU A 125 -10.19 1.61 14.21
CA LEU A 125 -8.82 1.20 13.88
C LEU A 125 -8.48 -0.18 14.46
N ASN A 126 -8.95 -0.47 15.69
CA ASN A 126 -8.77 -1.78 16.30
C ASN A 126 -9.63 -2.91 15.69
N THR A 127 -10.51 -2.58 14.76
CA THR A 127 -11.20 -3.58 13.93
C THR A 127 -10.43 -3.81 12.64
N MET A 128 -9.79 -2.75 12.12
CA MET A 128 -8.94 -2.80 10.92
C MET A 128 -7.63 -3.55 11.19
N LEU A 129 -6.98 -3.28 12.34
CA LEU A 129 -5.74 -3.93 12.75
C LEU A 129 -6.03 -5.06 13.73
N ALA A 130 -5.65 -6.28 13.39
CA ALA A 130 -5.71 -7.41 14.30
C ALA A 130 -4.57 -7.36 15.34
N ASN A 131 -4.72 -8.12 16.43
CA ASN A 131 -3.65 -8.28 17.41
C ASN A 131 -2.35 -8.73 16.76
N ASN A 132 -1.23 -8.15 17.17
CA ASN A 132 0.11 -8.37 16.63
C ASN A 132 0.34 -7.81 15.20
N GLN A 133 -0.53 -6.96 14.71
CA GLN A 133 -0.28 -6.15 13.51
C GLN A 133 0.19 -4.76 13.90
N SER A 134 0.96 -4.13 13.04
CA SER A 134 1.39 -2.75 13.18
C SER A 134 1.21 -2.01 11.87
N LEU A 135 0.94 -0.71 11.95
CA LEU A 135 0.82 0.18 10.81
C LEU A 135 1.70 1.39 11.02
N THR A 136 2.54 1.71 10.03
CA THR A 136 3.30 2.96 10.02
C THR A 136 2.67 3.92 9.02
N ILE A 137 2.47 5.16 9.44
CA ILE A 137 1.84 6.22 8.65
C ILE A 137 2.76 7.44 8.57
N ALA A 138 2.61 8.21 7.51
CA ALA A 138 3.26 9.51 7.34
C ALA A 138 2.23 10.62 7.25
N LEU A 139 2.31 11.60 8.14
CA LEU A 139 1.47 12.78 8.16
C LEU A 139 2.34 13.99 7.84
N ILE A 140 2.11 14.62 6.70
CA ILE A 140 2.88 15.76 6.20
C ILE A 140 2.01 17.01 6.35
N THR A 141 2.57 18.06 6.96
CA THR A 141 1.84 19.31 7.22
C THR A 141 2.61 20.51 6.70
N THR A 142 1.90 21.43 6.08
CA THR A 142 2.47 22.70 5.64
C THR A 142 2.35 23.74 6.75
N GLN A 143 3.42 24.51 6.95
CA GLN A 143 3.54 25.51 8.01
C GLN A 143 3.90 26.87 7.41
N GLY A 144 3.17 27.89 7.83
CA GLY A 144 3.45 29.29 7.49
C GLY A 144 4.48 29.94 8.42
N GLY A 145 4.47 31.28 8.44
CA GLY A 145 5.40 32.07 9.26
C GLY A 145 5.18 31.96 10.78
N SER A 146 4.05 31.42 11.22
CA SER A 146 3.76 31.10 12.62
C SER A 146 3.47 29.60 12.73
N PRO A 147 4.50 28.76 12.80
CA PRO A 147 4.32 27.31 12.76
C PRO A 147 3.65 26.77 14.04
N HIS A 148 2.87 25.74 13.85
CA HIS A 148 2.16 25.01 14.89
C HIS A 148 2.54 23.55 14.88
N ALA A 149 2.23 22.81 15.94
CA ALA A 149 2.52 21.39 16.04
C ALA A 149 1.28 20.61 16.46
N VAL A 150 1.34 19.28 16.27
CA VAL A 150 0.34 18.38 16.81
C VAL A 150 0.32 18.49 18.33
N ASN A 151 -0.86 18.74 18.90
CA ASN A 151 -1.07 18.83 20.34
C ASN A 151 -1.41 17.48 20.94
N GLN A 152 -2.18 16.67 20.23
CA GLN A 152 -2.69 15.39 20.70
C GLN A 152 -2.85 14.41 19.55
N VAL A 153 -2.60 13.13 19.82
CA VAL A 153 -3.00 12.02 18.96
C VAL A 153 -4.05 11.19 19.69
N ALA A 154 -5.16 10.92 19.05
CA ALA A 154 -6.20 10.03 19.50
C ALA A 154 -6.30 8.83 18.56
N ILE A 155 -6.79 7.71 19.05
CA ILE A 155 -7.21 6.52 18.29
C ILE A 155 -8.68 6.29 18.59
N ASP A 156 -9.52 6.28 17.55
CA ASP A 156 -10.97 6.10 17.66
C ASP A 156 -11.60 7.03 18.72
N GLY A 157 -11.16 8.29 18.76
CA GLY A 157 -11.61 9.31 19.71
C GLY A 157 -10.99 9.24 21.10
N THR A 158 -10.15 8.25 21.38
CA THR A 158 -9.48 8.09 22.69
C THR A 158 -8.05 8.61 22.63
N ASN A 159 -7.72 9.61 23.46
CA ASN A 159 -6.39 10.21 23.52
C ASN A 159 -5.32 9.20 23.90
N GLN A 160 -4.20 9.24 23.19
CA GLN A 160 -3.07 8.35 23.38
C GLN A 160 -1.86 9.09 23.95
N THR A 161 -1.04 8.38 24.72
CA THR A 161 0.27 8.86 25.13
C THR A 161 1.30 8.49 24.08
N VAL A 162 1.67 9.47 23.24
CA VAL A 162 2.66 9.26 22.18
C VAL A 162 4.07 9.19 22.79
N LYS A 163 4.84 8.21 22.32
CA LYS A 163 6.28 8.10 22.64
C LYS A 163 7.08 8.76 21.51
N TRP A 164 7.53 9.97 21.75
CA TRP A 164 8.31 10.72 20.79
C TRP A 164 9.79 10.27 20.76
N LEU A 165 10.35 10.22 19.58
CA LEU A 165 11.80 10.03 19.43
C LEU A 165 12.52 11.20 20.10
N GLY A 166 13.46 10.91 21.01
CA GLY A 166 14.11 11.93 21.83
C GLY A 166 13.32 12.36 23.09
N GLY A 167 12.13 11.79 23.33
CA GLY A 167 11.36 11.97 24.57
C GLY A 167 10.53 13.26 24.64
N THR A 168 10.58 14.13 23.63
CA THR A 168 9.87 15.41 23.59
C THR A 168 9.04 15.51 22.33
N ALA A 169 7.79 16.01 22.45
CA ALA A 169 6.96 16.30 21.28
C ALA A 169 7.66 17.35 20.40
N PRO A 170 7.66 17.18 19.06
CA PRO A 170 8.26 18.16 18.16
C PRO A 170 7.52 19.49 18.21
N ALA A 171 8.25 20.59 18.09
CA ALA A 171 7.68 21.89 17.77
C ALA A 171 7.53 22.00 16.27
N GLY A 172 6.52 22.76 15.80
CA GLY A 172 6.36 23.07 14.38
C GLY A 172 7.52 23.92 13.85
N THR A 173 7.86 23.72 12.57
CA THR A 173 8.86 24.52 11.87
C THR A 173 8.28 25.13 10.61
N THR A 174 8.81 26.26 10.13
CA THR A 174 8.37 26.85 8.87
C THR A 174 8.67 25.92 7.69
N GLY A 175 7.73 25.74 6.78
CA GLY A 175 7.82 24.87 5.60
C GLY A 175 7.04 23.59 5.77
N LEU A 176 7.68 22.42 5.65
CA LEU A 176 7.02 21.12 5.78
C LEU A 176 7.50 20.40 7.04
N ASP A 177 6.55 19.98 7.87
CA ASP A 177 6.80 19.03 8.94
C ASP A 177 6.33 17.64 8.54
N VAL A 178 7.13 16.62 8.81
CA VAL A 178 6.78 15.22 8.55
C VAL A 178 6.76 14.45 9.86
N TYR A 179 5.60 13.88 10.18
CA TYR A 179 5.41 13.03 11.34
C TYR A 179 5.26 11.58 10.87
N SER A 180 6.15 10.72 11.32
CA SER A 180 6.02 9.27 11.14
C SER A 180 5.56 8.64 12.44
N LEU A 181 4.40 7.99 12.41
CA LEU A 181 3.80 7.34 13.57
C LEU A 181 3.66 5.85 13.30
N THR A 182 4.08 5.03 14.27
CA THR A 182 3.83 3.58 14.25
C THR A 182 2.79 3.25 15.32
N ILE A 183 1.74 2.57 14.90
CA ILE A 183 0.65 2.08 15.74
C ILE A 183 0.87 0.57 15.92
N ILE A 184 0.79 0.10 17.15
CA ILE A 184 1.02 -1.31 17.52
C ILE A 184 -0.19 -1.82 18.31
#